data_9f052dbe9206218a5f21baaa14a6161a
#
_entry.id   9f052dbe9206218a5f21baaa14a6161a
#
_cell.length_a   1.000
_cell.length_b   1.000
_cell.length_c   1.000
_cell.angle_alpha   90.00
_cell.angle_beta   90.00
_cell.angle_gamma   90.00
#
_symmetry.space_group_name_H-M   'P 1'
#
loop_
_entity.id
_entity.type
_entity.pdbx_description
1 polymer ?
#
loop_
_entity_poly.entity_id
_entity_poly.type
_entity_poly.pdbx_seq_one_letter_code
_entity_poly.pdbx_strand_id
1 'polypeptide(L)'
;MPRDDFADTYPMHGGEDIDLTQFDEDFAEAEVEERDFEPIPDGKYQVNVERVELTRAQTSGNPMLKWTLRIIAPRFRGRLLWRNNVMATRENIKWLKTDLHTCGLDLEKLSDLPANLEKLIGVKLEVTKRTRGENENVYFNRRIVLEDGGDDYDAAAKDALAPF
;
A
#
# COMPACT_ATOMS: atom_id res chain seq x y z
N MET A 1 20.08 -38.40 15.00
CA MET A 1 20.28 -38.30 15.15
C MET A 1 20.70 -38.08 15.06
N PRO A 2 20.63 -38.01 15.46
CA PRO A 2 20.96 -37.65 15.69
C PRO A 2 21.22 -37.08 15.66
N ARG A 3 21.24 -36.71 15.73
CA ARG A 3 21.57 -36.17 15.90
C ARG A 3 21.77 -35.60 15.86
N ASP A 4 21.79 -35.56 15.89
CA ASP A 4 22.09 -34.93 16.07
C ASP A 4 22.22 -34.43 15.77
N ASP A 5 22.25 -34.38 15.83
CA ASP A 5 22.42 -33.81 15.87
C ASP A 5 22.33 -33.17 15.39
N PHE A 6 22.46 -32.98 15.28
CA PHE A 6 22.31 -32.37 15.25
C PHE A 6 21.97 -31.95 15.54
N ALA A 7 21.96 -32.01 15.72
CA ALA A 7 21.60 -31.71 16.38
C ALA A 7 21.52 -31.33 16.61
N ASP A 8 21.52 -31.16 16.76
CA ASP A 8 21.44 -30.85 17.20
C ASP A 8 21.44 -30.11 17.06
N THR A 9 21.40 -29.77 16.97
CA THR A 9 21.42 -29.24 17.14
C THR A 9 21.23 -28.28 16.67
N TYR A 10 20.95 -27.98 16.48
CA TYR A 10 20.48 -26.97 16.33
C TYR A 10 19.93 -26.22 16.79
N PRO A 11 19.94 -25.91 17.19
CA PRO A 11 19.28 -25.26 17.74
C PRO A 11 18.82 -24.57 17.56
N MET A 12 18.51 -24.35 17.64
CA MET A 12 17.96 -23.87 17.67
C MET A 12 17.46 -23.20 17.83
N HIS A 13 17.16 -22.86 18.09
CA HIS A 13 16.54 -22.47 18.39
C HIS A 13 15.66 -22.22 18.66
N GLY A 14 15.57 -21.23 18.93
CA GLY A 14 14.55 -20.74 19.76
C GLY A 14 13.18 -21.33 19.61
N GLY A 15 12.81 -21.82 18.64
CA GLY A 15 11.50 -22.39 18.49
C GLY A 15 11.48 -23.86 18.69
N GLU A 16 12.46 -24.34 19.36
CA GLU A 16 12.66 -25.73 19.45
C GLU A 16 11.51 -26.48 20.07
N ASP A 17 10.73 -25.83 20.89
CA ASP A 17 9.65 -26.53 21.52
C ASP A 17 8.30 -26.35 20.83
N ILE A 18 8.30 -25.77 19.69
CA ILE A 18 7.05 -25.54 18.98
C ILE A 18 6.62 -26.83 18.29
N ASP A 19 5.45 -27.28 18.66
CA ASP A 19 4.88 -28.51 18.09
C ASP A 19 3.87 -28.10 17.02
N LEU A 20 4.20 -28.35 15.80
CA LEU A 20 3.32 -27.97 14.68
C LEU A 20 2.42 -29.10 14.23
N THR A 21 2.50 -30.27 14.87
CA THR A 21 1.68 -31.39 14.44
C THR A 21 0.21 -31.09 14.58
N GLN A 22 -0.15 -30.21 15.50
CA GLN A 22 -1.54 -29.84 15.68
C GLN A 22 -2.12 -29.16 14.45
N PHE A 23 -1.26 -28.68 13.57
CA PHE A 23 -1.70 -28.02 12.36
C PHE A 23 -1.59 -28.90 11.12
N ASP A 24 -1.08 -30.12 11.26
CA ASP A 24 -0.84 -30.97 10.11
C ASP A 24 -2.08 -31.25 9.29
N GLU A 25 -3.19 -31.47 9.97
CA GLU A 25 -4.42 -31.80 9.29
C GLU A 25 -4.94 -30.59 8.52
N ASP A 26 -4.94 -29.44 9.18
CA ASP A 26 -5.37 -28.21 8.52
C ASP A 26 -4.47 -27.89 7.34
N PHE A 27 -3.19 -28.10 7.53
CA PHE A 27 -2.23 -27.80 6.47
C PHE A 27 -2.45 -28.73 5.28
N ALA A 28 -2.72 -29.99 5.53
CA ALA A 28 -2.94 -30.96 4.45
C ALA A 28 -4.21 -30.67 3.70
N GLU A 29 -5.22 -30.16 4.39
CA GLU A 29 -6.48 -29.84 3.76
C GLU A 29 -6.51 -28.45 3.13
N ALA A 30 -5.56 -27.63 3.49
CA ALA A 30 -5.53 -26.28 2.95
C ALA A 30 -5.23 -26.32 1.46
N GLU A 31 -5.94 -25.50 0.73
CA GLU A 31 -5.70 -25.39 -0.70
C GLU A 31 -4.64 -24.34 -0.93
N VAL A 32 -3.76 -24.64 -1.86
CA VAL A 32 -2.75 -23.66 -2.23
C VAL A 32 -3.46 -22.61 -3.05
N GLU A 33 -3.39 -21.39 -2.54
CA GLU A 33 -3.97 -20.27 -3.26
C GLU A 33 -2.97 -19.83 -4.30
N GLU A 34 -3.32 -20.05 -5.54
CA GLU A 34 -2.45 -19.60 -6.62
C GLU A 34 -2.65 -18.12 -6.79
N ARG A 35 -1.64 -17.40 -6.40
CA ARG A 35 -1.72 -15.96 -6.56
C ARG A 35 -1.55 -15.63 -8.02
N ASP A 36 -2.39 -14.74 -8.44
CA ASP A 36 -2.30 -14.22 -9.77
C ASP A 36 -1.16 -13.20 -9.76
N PHE A 37 -0.04 -13.56 -10.36
CA PHE A 37 1.09 -12.66 -10.44
C PHE A 37 1.08 -11.84 -11.72
N GLU A 38 -0.03 -11.85 -12.43
CA GLU A 38 -0.14 -10.99 -13.59
C GLU A 38 0.14 -9.56 -13.19
N PRO A 39 0.92 -8.85 -13.99
CA PRO A 39 1.14 -7.44 -13.72
C PRO A 39 -0.19 -6.69 -13.80
N ILE A 40 -0.35 -5.73 -12.93
CA ILE A 40 -1.54 -4.89 -12.97
C ILE A 40 -1.37 -3.96 -14.16
N PRO A 41 -2.32 -3.96 -15.09
CA PRO A 41 -2.16 -3.12 -16.30
C PRO A 41 -2.21 -1.65 -15.96
N ASP A 42 -1.66 -0.83 -16.85
CA ASP A 42 -1.77 0.61 -16.72
C ASP A 42 -3.23 0.99 -16.82
N GLY A 43 -3.60 2.01 -16.09
CA GLY A 43 -4.98 2.46 -16.10
C GLY A 43 -5.34 3.18 -14.82
N LYS A 44 -6.61 3.45 -14.67
CA LYS A 44 -7.11 4.14 -13.49
C LYS A 44 -7.71 3.14 -12.52
N TYR A 45 -7.41 3.35 -11.26
CA TYR A 45 -7.89 2.47 -10.20
C TYR A 45 -8.34 3.30 -9.02
N GLN A 46 -9.27 2.74 -8.27
CA GLN A 46 -9.65 3.33 -7.00
C GLN A 46 -8.94 2.55 -5.92
N VAL A 47 -8.31 3.24 -5.02
CA VAL A 47 -7.52 2.60 -3.99
C VAL A 47 -7.83 3.17 -2.62
N ASN A 48 -7.51 2.39 -1.60
CA ASN A 48 -7.58 2.82 -0.23
C ASN A 48 -6.15 2.91 0.29
N VAL A 49 -5.82 4.01 0.94
CA VAL A 49 -4.49 4.15 1.54
C VAL A 49 -4.45 3.25 2.74
N GLU A 50 -3.66 2.20 2.64
CA GLU A 50 -3.61 1.21 3.70
C GLU A 50 -2.50 1.53 4.69
N ARG A 51 -1.41 2.07 4.19
CA ARG A 51 -0.25 2.33 5.04
C ARG A 51 0.57 3.46 4.46
N VAL A 52 1.10 4.28 5.34
CA VAL A 52 2.01 5.36 4.95
C VAL A 52 3.16 5.34 5.93
N GLU A 53 4.37 5.27 5.41
CA GLU A 53 5.55 5.19 6.25
C GLU A 53 6.56 6.26 5.87
N LEU A 54 7.11 6.90 6.87
CA LEU A 54 8.22 7.81 6.64
C LEU A 54 9.50 7.02 6.86
N THR A 55 10.29 6.89 5.82
CA THR A 55 11.47 6.07 5.87
C THR A 55 12.58 6.74 5.04
N ARG A 56 13.59 5.99 4.68
CA ARG A 56 14.69 6.52 3.85
C ARG A 56 14.85 5.64 2.63
N ALA A 57 15.14 6.29 1.51
CA ALA A 57 15.42 5.57 0.28
C ALA A 57 16.72 4.80 0.46
N GLN A 58 16.73 3.56 0.02
CA GLN A 58 17.89 2.69 0.22
C GLN A 58 19.13 3.16 -0.50
N THR A 59 18.96 3.64 -1.72
CA THR A 59 20.11 4.02 -2.52
C THR A 59 20.66 5.39 -2.15
N SER A 60 19.79 6.35 -1.88
CA SER A 60 20.24 7.73 -1.65
C SER A 60 20.30 8.13 -0.19
N GLY A 61 19.58 7.40 0.66
CA GLY A 61 19.49 7.79 2.06
C GLY A 61 18.57 8.96 2.32
N ASN A 62 17.95 9.51 1.29
CA ASN A 62 17.05 10.64 1.47
C ASN A 62 15.76 10.22 2.14
N PRO A 63 15.14 11.13 2.91
CA PRO A 63 13.83 10.81 3.48
C PRO A 63 12.85 10.50 2.38
N MET A 64 11.93 9.59 2.67
CA MET A 64 10.98 9.13 1.68
C MET A 64 9.67 8.79 2.36
N LEU A 65 8.56 9.20 1.76
CA LEU A 65 7.25 8.79 2.23
C LEU A 65 6.79 7.65 1.33
N LYS A 66 6.56 6.50 1.95
CA LYS A 66 6.18 5.30 1.22
C LYS A 66 4.71 5.03 1.45
N TRP A 67 3.97 4.95 0.37
CA TRP A 67 2.53 4.69 0.41
C TRP A 67 2.23 3.29 -0.05
N THR A 68 1.40 2.58 0.70
CA THR A 68 0.88 1.28 0.30
C THR A 68 -0.60 1.47 0.03
N LEU A 69 -1.01 1.17 -1.19
CA LEU A 69 -2.36 1.42 -1.65
C LEU A 69 -3.01 0.09 -2.03
N ARG A 70 -4.22 -0.14 -1.53
CA ARG A 70 -4.93 -1.37 -1.87
C ARG A 70 -6.03 -1.04 -2.86
N ILE A 71 -6.04 -1.73 -3.98
CA ILE A 71 -7.05 -1.49 -5.01
C ILE A 71 -8.41 -1.95 -4.52
N ILE A 72 -9.42 -1.12 -4.69
CA ILE A 72 -10.78 -1.47 -4.31
C ILE A 72 -11.72 -1.55 -5.52
N ALA A 73 -11.34 -0.95 -6.65
CA ALA A 73 -12.16 -0.97 -7.86
C ALA A 73 -11.33 -0.47 -9.03
N PRO A 74 -11.71 -0.71 -10.24
CA PRO A 74 -12.80 -1.59 -10.67
C PRO A 74 -12.34 -3.04 -10.78
N ARG A 75 -11.05 -3.27 -10.99
CA ARG A 75 -10.52 -4.61 -11.15
C ARG A 75 -9.32 -4.78 -10.25
N PHE A 76 -8.86 -6.01 -10.10
CA PHE A 76 -7.68 -6.35 -9.29
C PHE A 76 -7.85 -5.96 -7.83
N ARG A 77 -9.10 -6.04 -7.36
CA ARG A 77 -9.41 -5.71 -5.98
C ARG A 77 -8.55 -6.52 -5.04
N GLY A 78 -8.00 -5.84 -4.05
CA GLY A 78 -7.14 -6.49 -3.07
C GLY A 78 -5.67 -6.48 -3.43
N ARG A 79 -5.33 -6.14 -4.67
CA ARG A 79 -3.94 -6.05 -5.07
C ARG A 79 -3.36 -4.73 -4.58
N LEU A 80 -2.07 -4.67 -4.46
CA LEU A 80 -1.40 -3.50 -3.91
C LEU A 80 -0.67 -2.71 -4.98
N LEU A 81 -0.70 -1.41 -4.82
CA LEU A 81 0.11 -0.50 -5.61
C LEU A 81 0.94 0.31 -4.63
N TRP A 82 2.05 0.81 -5.06
CA TRP A 82 2.93 1.58 -4.20
C TRP A 82 3.29 2.89 -4.85
N ARG A 83 3.50 3.89 -4.01
CA ARG A 83 4.01 5.17 -4.45
C ARG A 83 5.01 5.65 -3.43
N ASN A 84 6.09 6.22 -3.91
CA ASN A 84 7.14 6.75 -3.03
C ASN A 84 7.38 8.20 -3.35
N ASN A 85 7.40 9.03 -2.32
CA ASN A 85 7.77 10.43 -2.46
C ASN A 85 9.12 10.63 -1.79
N VAL A 86 10.16 10.71 -2.59
CA VAL A 86 11.50 10.97 -2.06
C VAL A 86 11.61 12.46 -1.82
N MET A 87 12.24 12.86 -0.72
CA MET A 87 12.39 14.25 -0.37
C MET A 87 13.84 14.66 -0.52
N ALA A 88 14.19 15.04 -1.73
CA ALA A 88 15.57 15.41 -2.04
C ALA A 88 15.68 16.78 -2.68
N THR A 89 14.71 17.18 -3.46
CA THR A 89 14.75 18.42 -4.20
C THR A 89 13.50 19.24 -3.93
N ARG A 90 13.55 20.49 -4.32
CA ARG A 90 12.40 21.36 -4.17
C ARG A 90 11.21 20.82 -4.97
N GLU A 91 11.49 20.27 -6.12
CA GLU A 91 10.46 19.70 -6.97
C GLU A 91 9.80 18.51 -6.29
N ASN A 92 10.60 17.68 -5.65
CA ASN A 92 10.08 16.52 -4.91
C ASN A 92 9.14 16.98 -3.80
N ILE A 93 9.50 18.05 -3.11
CA ILE A 93 8.68 18.56 -2.02
C ILE A 93 7.37 19.11 -2.55
N LYS A 94 7.42 19.72 -3.72
CA LYS A 94 6.22 20.25 -4.34
C LYS A 94 5.25 19.11 -4.68
N TRP A 95 5.78 18.03 -5.24
CA TRP A 95 4.95 16.87 -5.56
C TRP A 95 4.35 16.25 -4.32
N LEU A 96 5.15 16.16 -3.26
CA LEU A 96 4.66 15.63 -2.01
C LEU A 96 3.53 16.47 -1.45
N LYS A 97 3.71 17.79 -1.47
CA LYS A 97 2.68 18.69 -0.98
C LYS A 97 1.39 18.53 -1.77
N THR A 98 1.51 18.37 -3.08
CA THR A 98 0.35 18.18 -3.95
C THR A 98 -0.35 16.86 -3.61
N ASP A 99 0.42 15.80 -3.40
CA ASP A 99 -0.16 14.52 -3.05
C ASP A 99 -0.88 14.57 -1.71
N LEU A 100 -0.28 15.23 -0.74
CA LEU A 100 -0.91 15.37 0.58
C LEU A 100 -2.20 16.19 0.46
N HIS A 101 -2.16 17.24 -0.32
CA HIS A 101 -3.35 18.06 -0.55
C HIS A 101 -4.44 17.23 -1.20
N THR A 102 -4.09 16.40 -2.17
CA THR A 102 -5.05 15.52 -2.84
C THR A 102 -5.72 14.61 -1.83
N CYS A 103 -4.97 14.18 -0.82
CA CYS A 103 -5.52 13.32 0.22
C CYS A 103 -6.29 14.10 1.29
N GLY A 104 -6.32 15.40 1.16
CA GLY A 104 -7.05 16.22 2.12
C GLY A 104 -6.22 16.67 3.31
N LEU A 105 -4.92 16.50 3.24
CA LEU A 105 -4.03 16.91 4.34
C LEU A 105 -3.20 18.10 3.90
N ASP A 106 -3.48 19.26 4.47
CA ASP A 106 -2.72 20.46 4.19
C ASP A 106 -1.91 20.84 5.43
N LEU A 107 -0.62 20.79 5.29
CA LEU A 107 0.29 21.12 6.38
C LEU A 107 0.97 22.44 6.10
N GLU A 108 1.18 23.21 7.14
CA GLU A 108 1.94 24.45 6.99
C GLU A 108 3.42 24.15 7.00
N LYS A 109 3.81 23.12 7.73
CA LYS A 109 5.21 22.75 7.84
C LYS A 109 5.34 21.26 7.61
N LEU A 110 6.31 20.91 6.79
CA LEU A 110 6.56 19.49 6.52
C LEU A 110 6.96 18.75 7.79
N SER A 111 7.57 19.44 8.72
CA SER A 111 7.96 18.82 9.98
C SER A 111 6.77 18.34 10.80
N ASP A 112 5.57 18.76 10.45
CA ASP A 112 4.36 18.28 11.12
C ASP A 112 3.88 16.97 10.54
N LEU A 113 4.47 16.52 9.46
CA LEU A 113 4.00 15.31 8.79
C LEU A 113 4.01 14.07 9.68
N PRO A 114 5.07 13.79 10.43
CA PRO A 114 5.07 12.56 11.23
C PRO A 114 3.90 12.46 12.20
N ALA A 115 3.46 13.58 12.73
CA ALA A 115 2.35 13.59 13.67
C ALA A 115 1.00 13.46 12.99
N ASN A 116 0.97 13.55 11.67
CA ASN A 116 -0.28 13.54 10.91
C ASN A 116 -0.41 12.36 9.94
N LEU A 117 0.52 11.43 9.97
CA LEU A 117 0.48 10.29 9.05
C LEU A 117 -0.79 9.49 9.19
N GLU A 118 -1.32 9.38 10.39
CA GLU A 118 -2.53 8.61 10.61
C GLU A 118 -3.71 9.16 9.85
N LYS A 119 -3.71 10.44 9.58
CA LYS A 119 -4.83 11.07 8.89
C LYS A 119 -4.91 10.65 7.44
N LEU A 120 -3.86 10.07 6.92
CA LEU A 120 -3.82 9.61 5.54
C LEU A 120 -4.35 8.20 5.39
N ILE A 121 -4.34 7.44 6.48
CA ILE A 121 -4.79 6.05 6.43
C ILE A 121 -6.29 6.01 6.21
N GLY A 122 -6.72 5.18 5.28
CA GLY A 122 -8.14 5.05 5.00
C GLY A 122 -8.66 6.03 3.97
N VAL A 123 -7.83 6.94 3.50
CA VAL A 123 -8.24 7.86 2.45
C VAL A 123 -8.40 7.06 1.16
N LYS A 124 -9.45 7.34 0.41
CA LYS A 124 -9.70 6.66 -0.84
C LYS A 124 -9.37 7.61 -1.98
N LEU A 125 -8.67 7.09 -2.96
CA LEU A 125 -8.15 7.90 -4.05
C LEU A 125 -8.42 7.24 -5.39
N GLU A 126 -8.57 8.07 -6.40
CA GLU A 126 -8.48 7.59 -7.76
C GLU A 126 -7.05 7.84 -8.19
N VAL A 127 -6.41 6.81 -8.72
CA VAL A 127 -5.01 6.91 -9.13
C VAL A 127 -4.87 6.43 -10.57
N THR A 128 -3.79 6.85 -11.20
CA THR A 128 -3.43 6.36 -12.52
C THR A 128 -2.10 5.64 -12.41
N LYS A 129 -2.08 4.40 -12.88
CA LYS A 129 -0.85 3.63 -12.94
C LYS A 129 -0.29 3.73 -14.35
N ARG A 130 0.97 4.04 -14.47
CA ARG A 130 1.66 4.10 -15.75
C ARG A 130 3.01 3.43 -15.66
N THR A 131 3.33 2.68 -16.67
CA THR A 131 4.60 1.99 -16.76
C THR A 131 5.47 2.67 -17.80
N ARG A 132 6.72 2.92 -17.43
CA ARG A 132 7.70 3.44 -18.37
C ARG A 132 8.93 2.57 -18.27
N GLY A 133 9.15 1.76 -19.31
CA GLY A 133 10.25 0.82 -19.27
C GLY A 133 10.03 -0.16 -18.12
N GLU A 134 10.95 -0.19 -17.19
CA GLU A 134 10.83 -1.08 -16.05
C GLU A 134 10.24 -0.38 -14.84
N ASN A 135 9.94 0.89 -14.96
CA ASN A 135 9.42 1.66 -13.82
C ASN A 135 7.92 1.76 -13.85
N GLU A 136 7.31 1.51 -12.73
CA GLU A 136 5.87 1.66 -12.58
C GLU A 136 5.62 2.85 -11.70
N ASN A 137 4.77 3.73 -12.17
CA ASN A 137 4.45 4.95 -11.44
C ASN A 137 2.96 5.01 -11.15
N VAL A 138 2.63 5.55 -9.99
CA VAL A 138 1.24 5.72 -9.58
C VAL A 138 1.06 7.19 -9.27
N TYR A 139 0.08 7.80 -9.90
CA TYR A 139 -0.21 9.22 -9.71
C TYR A 139 -1.56 9.38 -9.05
N PHE A 140 -1.64 10.25 -8.06
CA PHE A 140 -2.89 10.53 -7.37
C PHE A 140 -3.68 11.54 -8.18
N ASN A 141 -4.85 11.15 -8.64
CA ASN A 141 -5.69 12.04 -9.44
C ASN A 141 -6.60 12.87 -8.57
N ARG A 142 -7.30 12.22 -7.66
CA ARG A 142 -8.23 12.94 -6.79
C ARG A 142 -8.63 12.05 -5.63
N ARG A 143 -9.15 12.67 -4.60
CA ARG A 143 -9.69 11.96 -3.46
C ARG A 143 -11.13 11.59 -3.74
N ILE A 144 -11.52 10.40 -3.31
CA ILE A 144 -12.89 9.95 -3.42
C ILE A 144 -13.50 10.14 -2.05
N VAL A 145 -14.54 10.97 -1.98
CA VAL A 145 -15.20 11.24 -0.73
C VAL A 145 -16.54 10.54 -0.74
N LEU A 146 -16.73 9.63 0.22
CA LEU A 146 -18.00 8.97 0.41
C LEU A 146 -18.65 9.68 1.59
N GLU A 147 -19.80 10.23 1.33
CA GLU A 147 -20.48 10.91 2.39
C GLU A 147 -21.31 9.92 3.17
N ASP A 148 -21.94 10.43 4.21
CA ASP A 148 -22.63 9.61 5.15
C ASP A 148 -23.42 8.50 4.61
N GLY A 149 -23.29 7.39 5.28
CA GLY A 149 -24.13 6.30 5.03
C GLY A 149 -23.99 5.67 3.68
N GLY A 150 -23.07 6.14 2.94
CA GLY A 150 -22.86 5.52 1.66
C GLY A 150 -23.95 5.80 0.67
N ASP A 151 -24.95 6.51 1.06
CA ASP A 151 -25.95 6.89 0.12
C ASP A 151 -25.37 7.70 -0.92
N ASP A 152 -24.52 8.51 -0.47
CA ASP A 152 -23.87 9.36 -1.36
C ASP A 152 -22.98 8.60 -2.28
N TYR A 153 -22.89 7.35 -2.03
CA TYR A 153 -22.18 6.51 -2.93
C TYR A 153 -22.83 6.60 -4.29
N ASP A 154 -24.14 6.57 -4.33
CA ASP A 154 -24.82 6.71 -5.59
C ASP A 154 -24.64 8.07 -6.16
N ALA A 155 -24.70 9.07 -5.31
CA ALA A 155 -24.48 10.42 -5.76
C ALA A 155 -23.06 10.59 -6.25
N ALA A 156 -22.13 10.05 -5.52
CA ALA A 156 -20.75 10.12 -5.94
C ALA A 156 -20.54 9.35 -7.22
N ALA A 157 -21.21 8.26 -7.35
CA ALA A 157 -21.11 7.49 -8.56
C ALA A 157 -21.71 8.25 -9.73
N LYS A 158 -22.76 8.95 -9.49
CA LYS A 158 -23.35 9.77 -10.53
C LYS A 158 -22.42 10.88 -10.90
N ASP A 159 -21.87 11.53 -9.93
CA ASP A 159 -20.93 12.57 -10.21
C ASP A 159 -19.74 12.06 -10.94
N ALA A 160 -19.32 10.88 -10.56
CA ALA A 160 -18.21 10.25 -11.21
C ALA A 160 -18.56 9.94 -12.65
N LEU A 161 -19.77 9.57 -12.87
CA LEU A 161 -20.19 9.22 -14.20
C LEU A 161 -20.46 10.43 -15.06
N ALA A 162 -21.04 11.42 -14.45
CA ALA A 162 -21.46 12.58 -15.21
C ALA A 162 -20.29 13.43 -15.68
N PRO A 163 -19.42 13.83 -14.83
CA PRO A 163 -18.33 14.69 -15.27
C PRO A 163 -17.23 13.93 -15.91
N PHE A 164 -17.30 12.70 -15.76
CA PHE A 164 -16.26 11.88 -16.33
C PHE A 164 -16.59 11.50 -17.72
#